data_93f9a79da61a5a8b39a132e4fa609273
#
_entry.id   93f9a79da61a5a8b39a132e4fa609273
#
_cell.length_a   1.000
_cell.length_b   1.000
_cell.length_c   1.000
_cell.angle_alpha   90.00
_cell.angle_beta   90.00
_cell.angle_gamma   90.00
#
_symmetry.space_group_name_H-M   'P 1'
#
loop_
_entity.id
_entity.type
_entity.pdbx_description
1 polymer ?
#
loop_
_entity_poly.entity_id
_entity_poly.type
_entity_poly.pdbx_seq_one_letter_code
_entity_poly.pdbx_strand_id
1 'polypeptide(L)' 'MSKNPLYANEVATAHQFVIEHNTDIKLQNFLYDMRFRKHLMHSDRWSLCYAFLKENYPAATDSIVTGLAYLLES' A
#
# COMPACT_ATOMS: atom_id res chain seq x y z
N MET A 1 -12.89 4.22 -13.15
CA MET A 1 -12.69 4.45 -12.53
C MET A 1 -13.23 4.27 -11.49
N SER A 2 -13.70 3.84 -11.17
CA SER A 2 -14.28 3.77 -10.27
C SER A 2 -13.83 3.51 -9.16
N LYS A 3 -13.43 3.99 -8.48
CA LYS A 3 -12.94 3.75 -7.38
C LYS A 3 -13.86 3.62 -6.28
N ASN A 4 -13.60 2.99 -5.19
CA ASN A 4 -14.42 2.95 -4.00
C ASN A 4 -14.23 4.27 -3.29
N PRO A 5 -15.24 5.15 -3.32
CA PRO A 5 -15.08 6.49 -2.74
C PRO A 5 -14.84 6.48 -1.23
N LEU A 6 -15.19 5.40 -0.55
CA LEU A 6 -14.96 5.33 0.89
C LEU A 6 -13.49 5.34 1.26
N TYR A 7 -12.64 4.93 0.32
CA TYR A 7 -11.21 4.83 0.61
C TYR A 7 -10.38 5.80 -0.21
N ALA A 8 -11.01 6.79 -0.81
CA ALA A 8 -10.29 7.73 -1.65
C ALA A 8 -9.21 8.48 -0.88
N ASN A 9 -9.52 8.88 0.36
CA ASN A 9 -8.54 9.61 1.17
C ASN A 9 -7.38 8.73 1.57
N GLU A 10 -7.67 7.48 1.92
CA GLU A 10 -6.61 6.55 2.29
C GLU A 10 -5.69 6.27 1.11
N VAL A 11 -6.27 6.09 -0.07
CA VAL A 11 -5.47 5.86 -1.27
C VAL A 11 -4.60 7.08 -1.58
N ALA A 12 -5.16 8.28 -1.45
CA ALA A 12 -4.39 9.50 -1.71
C ALA A 12 -3.24 9.63 -0.71
N THR A 13 -3.50 9.32 0.56
CA THR A 13 -2.48 9.37 1.59
C THR A 13 -1.38 8.35 1.31
N ALA A 14 -1.76 7.14 0.92
CA ALA A 14 -0.78 6.11 0.60
C ALA A 14 0.05 6.48 -0.62
N HIS A 15 -0.59 7.09 -1.62
CA HIS A 15 0.11 7.52 -2.81
C HIS A 15 1.15 8.57 -2.46
N GLN A 16 0.77 9.53 -1.61
CA GLN A 16 1.71 10.55 -1.17
C GLN A 16 2.86 9.92 -0.37
N PHE A 17 2.55 8.94 0.47
CA PHE A 17 3.57 8.23 1.22
C PHE A 17 4.60 7.59 0.28
N VAL A 18 4.12 6.94 -0.78
CA VAL A 18 5.00 6.30 -1.76
C VAL A 18 5.87 7.34 -2.45
N ILE A 19 5.28 8.46 -2.81
CA ILE A 19 6.04 9.53 -3.47
C ILE A 19 7.14 10.05 -2.56
N GLU A 20 6.82 10.24 -1.29
CA GLU A 20 7.78 10.77 -0.33
C GLU A 20 8.92 9.80 -0.05
N HIS A 21 8.70 8.52 -0.34
CA HIS A 21 9.71 7.49 -0.08
C HIS A 21 10.17 6.84 -1.38
N ASN A 22 10.20 7.60 -2.46
CA ASN A 22 10.49 7.03 -3.77
C ASN A 22 11.93 6.59 -3.95
N THR A 23 12.81 6.95 -3.02
CA THR A 23 14.20 6.50 -3.08
C THR A 23 14.47 5.31 -2.17
N ASP A 24 13.47 4.85 -1.43
CA ASP A 24 13.65 3.71 -0.54
C ASP A 24 13.58 2.43 -1.37
N ILE A 25 14.71 1.78 -1.51
CA ILE A 25 14.83 0.57 -2.32
C ILE A 25 13.93 -0.55 -1.79
N LYS A 26 13.87 -0.70 -0.47
CA LYS A 26 13.04 -1.76 0.10
C LYS A 26 11.58 -1.57 -0.24
N LEU A 27 11.09 -0.34 -0.11
CA LEU A 27 9.70 -0.05 -0.42
C LEU A 27 9.43 -0.27 -1.90
N GLN A 28 10.32 0.21 -2.77
CA GLN A 28 10.11 0.06 -4.20
C GLN A 28 10.10 -1.39 -4.61
N ASN A 29 10.99 -2.20 -4.04
CA ASN A 29 11.01 -3.62 -4.33
C ASN A 29 9.74 -4.32 -3.85
N PHE A 30 9.25 -3.93 -2.68
CA PHE A 30 8.00 -4.49 -2.16
C PHE A 30 6.84 -4.18 -3.09
N LEU A 31 6.73 -2.92 -3.51
CA LEU A 31 5.64 -2.51 -4.39
C LEU A 31 5.72 -3.21 -5.74
N TYR A 32 6.93 -3.35 -6.26
CA TYR A 32 7.13 -4.04 -7.53
C TYR A 32 6.67 -5.48 -7.43
N ASP A 33 7.09 -6.17 -6.37
CA ASP A 33 6.73 -7.56 -6.16
C ASP A 33 5.21 -7.71 -6.02
N MET A 34 4.58 -6.81 -5.28
CA MET A 34 3.14 -6.89 -5.06
C MET A 34 2.35 -6.70 -6.34
N ARG A 35 2.89 -5.98 -7.30
CA ARG A 35 2.21 -5.78 -8.58
C ARG A 35 2.03 -7.07 -9.35
N PHE A 36 2.89 -8.05 -9.11
CA PHE A 36 2.77 -9.33 -9.79
C PHE A 36 1.91 -10.32 -9.06
N ARG A 37 1.39 -9.95 -7.88
CA ARG A 37 0.55 -10.82 -7.10
C ARG A 37 -0.91 -10.42 -7.26
N LYS A 38 -1.37 -10.41 -8.50
CA LYS A 38 -2.68 -9.87 -8.80
C LYS A 38 -3.83 -10.75 -8.33
N HIS A 39 -3.56 -12.02 -8.11
CA HIS A 39 -4.60 -12.94 -7.67
C HIS A 39 -4.80 -12.97 -6.16
N LEU A 40 -4.05 -12.16 -5.42
CA LEU A 40 -4.22 -12.09 -3.97
C LEU A 40 -5.56 -11.48 -3.62
N MET A 41 -6.19 -12.01 -2.60
CA MET A 41 -7.39 -11.41 -2.04
C MET A 41 -7.01 -10.14 -1.32
N HIS A 42 -7.98 -9.23 -1.19
CA HIS A 42 -7.70 -7.96 -0.53
C HIS A 42 -7.17 -8.14 0.90
N SER A 43 -7.74 -9.07 1.64
CA SER A 43 -7.30 -9.28 3.02
C SER A 43 -5.85 -9.74 3.09
N ASP A 44 -5.44 -10.58 2.15
CA ASP A 44 -4.05 -11.04 2.11
C ASP A 44 -3.12 -9.91 1.73
N ARG A 45 -3.55 -9.09 0.77
CA ARG A 45 -2.76 -7.94 0.35
C ARG A 45 -2.60 -6.95 1.50
N TRP A 46 -3.69 -6.71 2.22
CA TRP A 46 -3.64 -5.82 3.37
C TRP A 46 -2.67 -6.33 4.43
N SER A 47 -2.72 -7.64 4.71
CA SER A 47 -1.86 -8.25 5.72
C SER A 47 -0.39 -8.13 5.34
N LEU A 48 -0.06 -8.33 4.07
CA LEU A 48 1.31 -8.21 3.60
C LEU A 48 1.80 -6.76 3.70
N CYS A 49 0.94 -5.81 3.35
CA CYS A 49 1.28 -4.41 3.48
C CYS A 49 1.49 -4.04 4.95
N TYR A 50 0.61 -4.54 5.81
CA TYR A 50 0.72 -4.28 7.24
C TYR A 50 2.05 -4.77 7.79
N ALA A 51 2.40 -6.01 7.45
CA ALA A 51 3.64 -6.61 7.96
C ALA A 51 4.86 -5.80 7.49
N PHE A 52 4.88 -5.45 6.21
CA PHE A 52 6.00 -4.70 5.66
C PHE A 52 6.13 -3.33 6.32
N LEU A 53 5.01 -2.61 6.45
CA LEU A 53 5.05 -1.28 7.00
C LEU A 53 5.39 -1.29 8.49
N LYS A 54 4.87 -2.24 9.24
CA LYS A 54 5.20 -2.31 10.65
C LYS A 54 6.69 -2.55 10.87
N GLU A 55 7.28 -3.32 10.01
CA GLU A 55 8.71 -3.61 10.15
C GLU A 55 9.59 -2.44 9.69
N ASN A 56 9.24 -1.79 8.61
CA ASN A 56 10.11 -0.78 8.01
C ASN A 56 9.70 0.66 8.30
N TYR A 57 8.43 0.89 8.60
CA TYR A 57 7.90 2.22 8.86
C TYR A 57 6.92 2.13 10.03
N PRO A 58 7.42 1.86 11.24
CA PRO A 58 6.52 1.60 12.36
C PRO A 58 5.57 2.75 12.70
N ALA A 59 5.90 3.96 12.26
CA ALA A 59 5.01 5.10 12.49
C ALA A 59 3.86 5.17 11.49
N ALA A 60 3.87 4.34 10.45
CA ALA A 60 2.79 4.36 9.46
C ALA A 60 1.49 3.92 10.10
N THR A 61 0.41 4.63 9.77
CA THR A 61 -0.90 4.34 10.35
C THR A 61 -1.61 3.25 9.56
N ASP A 62 -2.67 2.72 10.16
CA ASP A 62 -3.48 1.73 9.47
C ASP A 62 -4.15 2.31 8.23
N SER A 63 -4.39 3.63 8.23
CA SER A 63 -4.93 4.29 7.05
C SER A 63 -3.99 4.16 5.86
N ILE A 64 -2.69 4.27 6.10
CA ILE A 64 -1.71 4.11 5.04
C ILE A 64 -1.70 2.67 4.55
N VAL A 65 -1.80 1.71 5.46
CA VAL A 65 -1.86 0.30 5.09
C VAL A 65 -3.06 0.04 4.19
N THR A 66 -4.23 0.52 4.61
CA THR A 66 -5.46 0.35 3.85
C THR A 66 -5.35 0.99 2.47
N GLY A 67 -4.86 2.23 2.45
CA GLY A 67 -4.71 2.94 1.19
C GLY A 67 -3.73 2.25 0.25
N LEU A 68 -2.63 1.75 0.79
CA LEU A 68 -1.64 1.07 -0.03
C LEU A 68 -2.19 -0.22 -0.62
N ALA A 69 -2.95 -0.98 0.18
CA ALA A 69 -3.56 -2.21 -0.32
C ALA A 69 -4.50 -1.92 -1.49
N TYR A 70 -5.34 -0.90 -1.36
CA TYR A 70 -6.24 -0.53 -2.45
C TYR A 70 -5.49 0.05 -3.65
N LEU A 71 -4.46 0.82 -3.40
CA LEU A 71 -3.65 1.37 -4.47
C LEU A 71 -3.03 0.27 -5.31
N LEU A 72 -2.56 -0.79 -4.66
CA LEU A 72 -1.92 -1.90 -5.37
C LEU A 72 -2.92 -2.75 -6.14
N GLU A 73 -4.20 -2.65 -5.80
CA GLU A 73 -5.22 -3.38 -6.55
C GLU A 73 -5.57 -2.72 -7.88
N SER A 74 -5.28 -1.46 -8.00
CA SER A 74 -5.69 -0.71 -9.19
C SER A 74 -4.94 -1.10 -10.44
#